data_1b5c24b5ff0cfb335e9ab8848f76bf45
#
_entry.id   1b5c24b5ff0cfb335e9ab8848f76bf45
#
_cell.length_a   1.000
_cell.length_b   1.000
_cell.length_c   1.000
_cell.angle_alpha   90.00
_cell.angle_beta   90.00
_cell.angle_gamma   90.00
#
_symmetry.space_group_name_H-M   'P 1'
#
loop_
_entity.id
_entity.type
_entity.pdbx_description
1 polymer ?
#
loop_
_entity_poly.entity_id
_entity_poly.type
_entity_poly.pdbx_seq_one_letter_code
_entity_poly.pdbx_strand_id
1 'polypeptide(L)'
;AALYKRMIAVCRDEGGMESYESVLLSEQQMIEYASEASKYDELRERVNLIRFGSKPRKKKTDSFSEDKAKRVWDMREQAKKQIKSLSEDYFADDDERLLQKQHLAGVQVKELVRLTHAFLLRYSAAKRKKNLVDFGDLEHLALNVLSEKTPDGEKPTLVAAQYRESF
;
A
#
# COMPACT_ATOMS: atom_id res chain seq x y z
N ALA A 1 -10.83 -2.92 10.13
CA ALA A 1 -12.22 -3.36 10.34
C ALA A 1 -12.36 -4.89 10.35
N ALA A 2 -11.95 -5.65 9.31
CA ALA A 2 -12.16 -7.11 9.24
C ALA A 2 -11.58 -7.89 10.43
N LEU A 3 -10.38 -7.54 10.90
CA LEU A 3 -9.75 -8.19 12.05
C LEU A 3 -10.56 -7.98 13.35
N TYR A 4 -11.09 -6.78 13.56
CA TYR A 4 -11.94 -6.47 14.72
C TYR A 4 -13.23 -7.27 14.70
N LYS A 5 -13.87 -7.42 13.53
CA LYS A 5 -15.07 -8.30 13.40
C LYS A 5 -14.79 -9.74 13.83
N ARG A 6 -13.62 -10.27 13.44
CA ARG A 6 -13.20 -11.63 13.86
C ARG A 6 -12.96 -11.73 15.37
N MET A 7 -12.30 -10.76 15.98
CA MET A 7 -12.07 -10.73 17.43
C MET A 7 -13.38 -10.65 18.21
N ILE A 8 -14.33 -9.81 17.76
CA ILE A 8 -15.66 -9.67 18.37
C ILE A 8 -16.45 -10.97 18.25
N ALA A 9 -16.40 -11.67 17.10
CA ALA A 9 -17.04 -12.96 16.94
C ALA A 9 -16.53 -13.98 17.95
N VAL A 10 -15.20 -14.05 18.15
CA VAL A 10 -14.60 -14.94 19.17
C VAL A 10 -15.08 -14.59 20.59
N CYS A 11 -15.23 -13.31 20.91
CA CYS A 11 -15.76 -12.89 22.23
C CYS A 11 -17.22 -13.33 22.44
N ARG A 12 -18.03 -13.31 21.38
CA ARG A 12 -19.46 -13.73 21.44
C ARG A 12 -19.62 -15.23 21.55
N ASP A 13 -18.81 -16.00 20.81
CA ASP A 13 -18.87 -17.47 20.81
C ASP A 13 -18.49 -18.08 22.18
N GLU A 14 -17.60 -17.42 22.93
CA GLU A 14 -17.17 -17.93 24.26
C GLU A 14 -18.18 -17.67 25.38
N GLY A 15 -18.95 -16.59 25.28
CA GLY A 15 -19.75 -16.08 26.40
C GLY A 15 -18.87 -15.56 27.55
N GLY A 16 -19.36 -14.60 28.30
CA GLY A 16 -18.64 -14.02 29.45
C GLY A 16 -17.50 -13.08 29.12
N MET A 17 -17.29 -12.75 27.84
CA MET A 17 -16.25 -11.80 27.39
C MET A 17 -16.81 -10.41 27.04
N GLU A 18 -17.96 -10.01 27.62
CA GLU A 18 -18.67 -8.76 27.29
C GLU A 18 -17.81 -7.52 27.50
N SER A 19 -16.93 -7.54 28.50
CA SER A 19 -15.99 -6.43 28.77
C SER A 19 -14.93 -6.29 27.67
N TYR A 20 -14.46 -7.39 27.08
CA TYR A 20 -13.55 -7.39 25.94
C TYR A 20 -14.30 -6.95 24.67
N GLU A 21 -15.50 -7.48 24.46
CA GLU A 21 -16.32 -7.13 23.30
C GLU A 21 -16.62 -5.62 23.28
N SER A 22 -17.00 -5.02 24.42
CA SER A 22 -17.32 -3.59 24.49
C SER A 22 -16.12 -2.70 24.10
N VAL A 23 -14.91 -3.07 24.53
CA VAL A 23 -13.69 -2.35 24.13
C VAL A 23 -13.42 -2.49 22.63
N LEU A 24 -13.54 -3.72 22.11
CA LEU A 24 -13.31 -3.98 20.68
C LEU A 24 -14.33 -3.28 19.79
N LEU A 25 -15.59 -3.23 20.19
CA LEU A 25 -16.66 -2.51 19.46
C LEU A 25 -16.40 -1.01 19.41
N SER A 26 -16.03 -0.39 20.53
CA SER A 26 -15.71 1.04 20.55
C SER A 26 -14.51 1.38 19.67
N GLU A 27 -13.46 0.56 19.71
CA GLU A 27 -12.29 0.72 18.84
C GLU A 27 -12.63 0.49 17.37
N GLN A 28 -13.45 -0.53 17.07
CA GLN A 28 -13.92 -0.80 15.69
C GLN A 28 -14.68 0.39 15.12
N GLN A 29 -15.59 0.99 15.87
CA GLN A 29 -16.34 2.17 15.42
C GLN A 29 -15.43 3.33 15.06
N MET A 30 -14.40 3.62 15.89
CA MET A 30 -13.44 4.68 15.59
C MET A 30 -12.61 4.37 14.33
N ILE A 31 -12.22 3.11 14.13
CA ILE A 31 -11.46 2.68 12.94
C ILE A 31 -12.35 2.74 11.68
N GLU A 32 -13.60 2.33 11.77
CA GLU A 32 -14.56 2.43 10.67
C GLU A 32 -14.82 3.89 10.31
N TYR A 33 -15.04 4.76 11.29
CA TYR A 33 -15.17 6.19 11.08
C TYR A 33 -13.93 6.80 10.41
N ALA A 34 -12.74 6.38 10.80
CA ALA A 34 -11.51 6.83 10.13
C ALA A 34 -11.41 6.32 8.69
N SER A 35 -11.86 5.08 8.42
CA SER A 35 -11.80 4.50 7.07
C SER A 35 -12.77 5.11 6.06
N GLU A 36 -13.78 5.86 6.50
CA GLU A 36 -14.74 6.57 5.66
C GLU A 36 -14.23 7.94 5.16
N ALA A 37 -13.06 8.37 5.64
CA ALA A 37 -12.47 9.63 5.21
C ALA A 37 -12.13 9.59 3.71
N SER A 38 -12.51 10.65 2.99
CA SER A 38 -12.27 10.81 1.56
C SER A 38 -11.05 11.68 1.24
N LYS A 39 -10.55 12.44 2.23
CA LYS A 39 -9.42 13.36 2.10
C LYS A 39 -8.32 12.99 3.10
N TYR A 40 -7.08 13.34 2.74
CA TYR A 40 -5.91 13.08 3.58
C TYR A 40 -6.01 13.72 4.97
N ASP A 41 -6.35 15.01 5.04
CA ASP A 41 -6.48 15.74 6.33
C ASP A 41 -7.53 15.12 7.22
N GLU A 42 -8.68 14.81 6.64
CA GLU A 42 -9.77 14.17 7.35
C GLU A 42 -9.35 12.79 7.90
N LEU A 43 -8.65 12.00 7.08
CA LEU A 43 -8.11 10.70 7.51
C LEU A 43 -7.09 10.87 8.64
N ARG A 44 -6.17 11.82 8.51
CA ARG A 44 -5.17 12.14 9.54
C ARG A 44 -5.83 12.51 10.87
N GLU A 45 -6.79 13.43 10.84
CA GLU A 45 -7.53 13.86 12.04
C GLU A 45 -8.26 12.70 12.70
N ARG A 46 -8.99 11.91 11.90
CA ARG A 46 -9.78 10.77 12.40
C ARG A 46 -8.89 9.66 12.96
N VAL A 47 -7.76 9.35 12.32
CA VAL A 47 -6.79 8.38 12.84
C VAL A 47 -6.18 8.84 14.15
N ASN A 48 -5.85 10.13 14.29
CA ASN A 48 -5.32 10.70 15.51
C ASN A 48 -6.35 10.76 16.66
N LEU A 49 -7.63 10.68 16.35
CA LEU A 49 -8.72 10.58 17.33
C LEU A 49 -8.93 9.17 17.88
N ILE A 50 -8.36 8.12 17.24
CA ILE A 50 -8.52 6.75 17.70
C ILE A 50 -7.92 6.59 19.09
N ARG A 51 -8.74 6.18 20.05
CA ARG A 51 -8.33 5.88 21.42
C ARG A 51 -8.45 4.40 21.69
N PHE A 52 -7.36 3.82 22.17
CA PHE A 52 -7.29 2.40 22.50
C PHE A 52 -7.55 2.19 23.98
N GLY A 53 -8.56 1.39 24.30
CA GLY A 53 -8.93 1.05 25.66
C GLY A 53 -7.86 0.21 26.38
N SER A 54 -7.93 0.18 27.70
CA SER A 54 -7.09 -0.71 28.51
C SER A 54 -7.64 -2.13 28.52
N LYS A 55 -6.75 -3.11 28.80
CA LYS A 55 -7.15 -4.52 28.92
C LYS A 55 -8.17 -4.68 30.07
N PRO A 56 -9.35 -5.24 29.79
CA PRO A 56 -10.33 -5.53 30.82
C PRO A 56 -9.79 -6.50 31.87
N ARG A 57 -10.13 -6.29 33.11
CA ARG A 57 -9.80 -7.22 34.20
C ARG A 57 -10.82 -8.35 34.25
N LYS A 58 -10.36 -9.59 34.35
CA LYS A 58 -11.23 -10.76 34.56
C LYS A 58 -11.95 -10.62 35.90
N LYS A 59 -13.25 -10.72 35.90
CA LYS A 59 -14.08 -10.77 37.11
C LYS A 59 -14.19 -12.22 37.57
N LYS A 60 -14.48 -12.45 38.86
CA LYS A 60 -14.69 -13.80 39.42
C LYS A 60 -15.84 -14.55 38.78
N THR A 61 -16.79 -13.83 38.20
CA THR A 61 -17.98 -14.36 37.51
C THR A 61 -17.72 -14.74 36.04
N ASP A 62 -16.56 -14.36 35.48
CA ASP A 62 -16.27 -14.57 34.07
C ASP A 62 -15.81 -16.02 33.84
N SER A 63 -16.47 -16.74 32.95
CA SER A 63 -16.25 -18.15 32.65
C SER A 63 -15.43 -18.43 31.39
N PHE A 64 -14.85 -17.40 30.77
CA PHE A 64 -14.11 -17.55 29.52
C PHE A 64 -12.70 -18.14 29.68
N SER A 65 -12.21 -18.78 28.62
CA SER A 65 -10.85 -19.29 28.51
C SER A 65 -9.80 -18.18 28.48
N GLU A 66 -8.82 -18.25 29.39
CA GLU A 66 -7.71 -17.28 29.42
C GLU A 66 -6.86 -17.30 28.15
N ASP A 67 -6.66 -18.47 27.55
CA ASP A 67 -5.90 -18.60 26.31
C ASP A 67 -6.57 -17.90 25.14
N LYS A 68 -7.90 -17.99 25.04
CA LYS A 68 -8.65 -17.29 24.00
C LYS A 68 -8.66 -15.79 24.23
N ALA A 69 -8.87 -15.33 25.46
CA ALA A 69 -8.76 -13.92 25.82
C ALA A 69 -7.36 -13.35 25.51
N LYS A 70 -6.32 -14.12 25.79
CA LYS A 70 -4.94 -13.75 25.45
C LYS A 70 -4.76 -13.62 23.94
N ARG A 71 -5.22 -14.61 23.15
CA ARG A 71 -5.11 -14.57 21.66
C ARG A 71 -5.84 -13.36 21.07
N VAL A 72 -7.07 -13.09 21.53
CA VAL A 72 -7.85 -11.93 21.10
C VAL A 72 -7.08 -10.64 21.43
N TRP A 73 -6.53 -10.55 22.64
CA TRP A 73 -5.79 -9.34 23.04
C TRP A 73 -4.47 -9.18 22.29
N ASP A 74 -3.75 -10.26 22.02
CA ASP A 74 -2.50 -10.23 21.24
C ASP A 74 -2.77 -9.77 19.78
N MET A 75 -3.84 -10.25 19.16
CA MET A 75 -4.27 -9.77 17.83
C MET A 75 -4.64 -8.28 17.86
N ARG A 76 -5.34 -7.84 18.91
CA ARG A 76 -5.67 -6.41 19.10
C ARG A 76 -4.42 -5.56 19.29
N GLU A 77 -3.43 -6.00 20.08
CA GLU A 77 -2.18 -5.26 20.26
C GLU A 77 -1.38 -5.17 18.95
N GLN A 78 -1.40 -6.20 18.11
CA GLN A 78 -0.81 -6.13 16.78
C GLN A 78 -1.53 -5.10 15.89
N ALA A 79 -2.87 -5.09 15.87
CA ALA A 79 -3.63 -4.09 15.13
C ALA A 79 -3.35 -2.66 15.62
N LYS A 80 -3.29 -2.47 16.94
CA LYS A 80 -2.94 -1.18 17.55
C LYS A 80 -1.55 -0.71 17.12
N LYS A 81 -0.56 -1.62 17.13
CA LYS A 81 0.79 -1.31 16.65
C LYS A 81 0.79 -0.85 15.19
N GLN A 82 0.06 -1.56 14.34
CA GLN A 82 -0.04 -1.20 12.90
C GLN A 82 -0.68 0.17 12.70
N ILE A 83 -1.77 0.48 13.44
CA ILE A 83 -2.44 1.79 13.34
C ILE A 83 -1.52 2.90 13.86
N LYS A 84 -0.77 2.66 14.94
CA LYS A 84 0.20 3.64 15.45
C LYS A 84 1.34 3.88 14.47
N SER A 85 1.95 2.82 13.92
CA SER A 85 2.99 2.93 12.90
C SER A 85 2.47 3.69 11.67
N LEU A 86 1.24 3.40 11.21
CA LEU A 86 0.62 4.14 10.13
C LEU A 86 0.49 5.64 10.45
N SER A 87 0.10 5.98 11.67
CA SER A 87 0.00 7.38 12.12
C SER A 87 1.37 8.07 12.15
N GLU A 88 2.38 7.38 12.66
CA GLU A 88 3.74 7.92 12.77
C GLU A 88 4.42 8.06 11.41
N ASP A 89 4.23 7.06 10.51
CA ASP A 89 4.90 7.02 9.22
C ASP A 89 4.25 7.94 8.16
N TYR A 90 2.92 8.07 8.19
CA TYR A 90 2.17 8.73 7.12
C TYR A 90 1.42 10.01 7.56
N PHE A 91 1.13 10.18 8.85
CA PHE A 91 0.31 11.29 9.36
C PHE A 91 1.05 12.18 10.37
N ALA A 92 2.38 12.06 10.45
CA ALA A 92 3.20 12.88 11.33
C ALA A 92 3.30 14.34 10.88
N ASP A 93 3.27 14.58 9.56
CA ASP A 93 3.38 15.92 8.99
C ASP A 93 2.01 16.53 8.71
N ASP A 94 1.91 17.86 8.82
CA ASP A 94 0.82 18.63 8.27
C ASP A 94 0.96 18.79 6.73
N ASP A 95 -0.11 19.26 6.08
CA ASP A 95 -0.14 19.39 4.61
C ASP A 95 0.93 20.33 4.09
N GLU A 96 1.22 21.40 4.81
CA GLU A 96 2.21 22.40 4.39
C GLU A 96 3.61 21.78 4.38
N ARG A 97 3.99 21.06 5.43
CA ARG A 97 5.26 20.32 5.49
C ARG A 97 5.35 19.22 4.47
N LEU A 98 4.25 18.51 4.23
CA LEU A 98 4.20 17.46 3.20
C LEU A 98 4.43 18.05 1.82
N LEU A 99 3.77 19.17 1.48
CA LEU A 99 3.96 19.89 0.23
C LEU A 99 5.40 20.42 0.07
N GLN A 100 6.00 20.96 1.13
CA GLN A 100 7.39 21.41 1.11
C GLN A 100 8.35 20.24 0.85
N LYS A 101 8.20 19.11 1.55
CA LYS A 101 9.00 17.90 1.32
C LYS A 101 8.83 17.37 -0.10
N GLN A 102 7.60 17.35 -0.60
CA GLN A 102 7.28 16.93 -1.97
C GLN A 102 7.89 17.86 -3.02
N HIS A 103 7.87 19.17 -2.78
CA HIS A 103 8.51 20.14 -3.66
C HIS A 103 10.03 19.93 -3.72
N LEU A 104 10.69 19.79 -2.57
CA LEU A 104 12.14 19.53 -2.50
C LEU A 104 12.52 18.22 -3.21
N ALA A 105 11.79 17.14 -2.94
CA ALA A 105 11.99 15.86 -3.60
C ALA A 105 11.74 15.97 -5.12
N GLY A 106 10.71 16.71 -5.53
CA GLY A 106 10.35 16.95 -6.92
C GLY A 106 11.46 17.62 -7.72
N VAL A 107 12.16 18.58 -7.14
CA VAL A 107 13.34 19.24 -7.78
C VAL A 107 14.45 18.22 -8.03
N GLN A 108 14.77 17.39 -7.05
CA GLN A 108 15.82 16.37 -7.17
C GLN A 108 15.45 15.29 -8.20
N VAL A 109 14.19 14.81 -8.16
CA VAL A 109 13.69 13.82 -9.13
C VAL A 109 13.70 14.38 -10.54
N LYS A 110 13.28 15.63 -10.73
CA LYS A 110 13.28 16.30 -12.05
C LYS A 110 14.70 16.38 -12.62
N GLU A 111 15.68 16.71 -11.78
CA GLU A 111 17.07 16.76 -12.22
C GLU A 111 17.63 15.37 -12.55
N LEU A 112 17.28 14.36 -11.76
CA LEU A 112 17.65 12.97 -12.05
C LEU A 112 17.06 12.49 -13.39
N VAL A 113 15.79 12.78 -13.65
CA VAL A 113 15.14 12.46 -14.93
C VAL A 113 15.84 13.17 -16.09
N ARG A 114 16.18 14.44 -15.92
CA ARG A 114 16.92 15.22 -16.94
C ARG A 114 18.28 14.60 -17.25
N LEU A 115 19.04 14.23 -16.21
CA LEU A 115 20.34 13.60 -16.36
C LEU A 115 20.23 12.22 -17.02
N THR A 116 19.26 11.41 -16.61
CA THR A 116 19.01 10.09 -17.20
C THR A 116 18.67 10.22 -18.69
N HIS A 117 17.81 11.15 -19.05
CA HIS A 117 17.46 11.40 -20.44
C HIS A 117 18.68 11.87 -21.27
N ALA A 118 19.47 12.79 -20.74
CA ALA A 118 20.69 13.25 -21.39
C ALA A 118 21.73 12.13 -21.58
N PHE A 119 21.85 11.24 -20.57
CA PHE A 119 22.69 10.05 -20.66
C PHE A 119 22.20 9.10 -21.77
N LEU A 120 20.90 8.77 -21.81
CA LEU A 120 20.33 7.88 -22.81
C LEU A 120 20.56 8.39 -24.25
N LEU A 121 20.38 9.70 -24.47
CA LEU A 121 20.66 10.32 -25.78
C LEU A 121 22.14 10.19 -26.18
N ARG A 122 23.07 10.51 -25.27
CA ARG A 122 24.51 10.40 -25.52
C ARG A 122 24.95 8.96 -25.72
N TYR A 123 24.40 8.03 -24.92
CA TYR A 123 24.70 6.61 -25.00
C TYR A 123 24.23 6.03 -26.35
N SER A 124 23.01 6.33 -26.76
CA SER A 124 22.48 5.91 -28.06
C SER A 124 23.28 6.49 -29.23
N ALA A 125 23.70 7.77 -29.16
CA ALA A 125 24.54 8.39 -30.16
C ALA A 125 25.94 7.73 -30.23
N ALA A 126 26.52 7.40 -29.07
CA ALA A 126 27.83 6.71 -29.01
C ALA A 126 27.75 5.28 -29.60
N LYS A 127 26.67 4.54 -29.33
CA LYS A 127 26.43 3.22 -29.95
C LYS A 127 26.30 3.31 -31.46
N ARG A 128 25.50 4.25 -31.95
CA ARG A 128 25.34 4.47 -33.42
C ARG A 128 26.65 4.81 -34.09
N LYS A 129 27.49 5.69 -33.47
CA LYS A 129 28.82 6.06 -34.01
C LYS A 129 29.74 4.85 -34.12
N LYS A 130 29.62 3.86 -33.28
CA LYS A 130 30.43 2.65 -33.25
C LYS A 130 29.79 1.46 -33.96
N ASN A 131 28.58 1.62 -34.51
CA ASN A 131 27.76 0.53 -35.08
C ASN A 131 27.57 -0.63 -34.10
N LEU A 132 27.31 -0.33 -32.82
CA LEU A 132 27.10 -1.28 -31.76
C LEU A 132 25.62 -1.29 -31.35
N VAL A 133 25.13 -2.46 -31.03
CA VAL A 133 23.83 -2.70 -30.39
C VAL A 133 24.04 -3.53 -29.12
N ASP A 134 23.28 -3.25 -28.08
CA ASP A 134 23.23 -4.09 -26.89
C ASP A 134 21.99 -5.01 -26.90
N PHE A 135 21.87 -5.88 -25.90
CA PHE A 135 20.75 -6.81 -25.82
C PHE A 135 19.39 -6.11 -25.74
N GLY A 136 19.30 -5.00 -25.02
CA GLY A 136 18.09 -4.20 -24.97
C GLY A 136 17.70 -3.58 -26.30
N ASP A 137 18.70 -3.14 -27.09
CA ASP A 137 18.44 -2.66 -28.45
C ASP A 137 17.90 -3.78 -29.34
N LEU A 138 18.41 -5.00 -29.21
CA LEU A 138 17.92 -6.16 -29.99
C LEU A 138 16.47 -6.47 -29.64
N GLU A 139 16.11 -6.45 -28.36
CA GLU A 139 14.73 -6.65 -27.92
C GLU A 139 13.80 -5.58 -28.48
N HIS A 140 14.19 -4.30 -28.38
CA HIS A 140 13.39 -3.21 -28.92
C HIS A 140 13.28 -3.24 -30.44
N LEU A 141 14.34 -3.60 -31.16
CA LEU A 141 14.29 -3.78 -32.60
C LEU A 141 13.38 -4.94 -32.99
N ALA A 142 13.46 -6.06 -32.27
CA ALA A 142 12.55 -7.19 -32.49
C ALA A 142 11.08 -6.79 -32.26
N LEU A 143 10.79 -6.08 -31.17
CA LEU A 143 9.44 -5.57 -30.91
C LEU A 143 8.95 -4.61 -32.00
N ASN A 144 9.81 -3.72 -32.50
CA ASN A 144 9.45 -2.80 -33.58
C ASN A 144 9.14 -3.51 -34.90
N VAL A 145 9.72 -4.70 -35.14
CA VAL A 145 9.42 -5.52 -36.32
C VAL A 145 8.15 -6.34 -36.11
N LEU A 146 7.93 -6.82 -34.90
CA LEU A 146 6.85 -7.77 -34.58
C LEU A 146 5.54 -7.09 -34.13
N SER A 147 5.58 -5.85 -33.64
CA SER A 147 4.38 -5.15 -33.20
C SER A 147 4.25 -3.75 -33.82
N GLU A 148 3.02 -3.33 -34.04
CA GLU A 148 2.68 -1.96 -34.47
C GLU A 148 1.69 -1.32 -33.50
N LYS A 149 1.89 -0.02 -33.23
CA LYS A 149 0.98 0.75 -32.39
C LYS A 149 -0.20 1.25 -33.20
N THR A 150 -1.40 0.87 -32.77
CA THR A 150 -2.66 1.33 -33.34
C THR A 150 -3.44 2.13 -32.30
N PRO A 151 -4.46 2.93 -32.69
CA PRO A 151 -5.34 3.63 -31.75
C PRO A 151 -6.02 2.70 -30.73
N ASP A 152 -6.24 1.44 -31.10
CA ASP A 152 -6.89 0.41 -30.28
C ASP A 152 -5.88 -0.39 -29.40
N GLY A 153 -4.59 -0.05 -29.44
CA GLY A 153 -3.51 -0.74 -28.73
C GLY A 153 -2.45 -1.32 -29.66
N GLU A 154 -1.57 -2.16 -29.11
CA GLU A 154 -0.53 -2.85 -29.90
C GLU A 154 -1.11 -4.07 -30.63
N LYS A 155 -0.76 -4.21 -31.91
CA LYS A 155 -1.16 -5.34 -32.75
C LYS A 155 0.06 -6.01 -33.38
N PRO A 156 0.04 -7.33 -33.61
CA PRO A 156 1.12 -8.02 -34.33
C PRO A 156 1.17 -7.57 -35.78
N THR A 157 2.38 -7.38 -36.31
CA THR A 157 2.62 -7.07 -37.71
C THR A 157 2.40 -8.32 -38.58
N LEU A 158 2.37 -8.13 -39.91
CA LEU A 158 2.33 -9.25 -40.86
C LEU A 158 3.51 -10.20 -40.65
N VAL A 159 4.69 -9.68 -40.33
CA VAL A 159 5.89 -10.49 -40.03
C VAL A 159 5.65 -11.37 -38.82
N ALA A 160 5.08 -10.84 -37.74
CA ALA A 160 4.72 -11.65 -36.59
C ALA A 160 3.69 -12.72 -36.88
N ALA A 161 2.70 -12.44 -37.74
CA ALA A 161 1.71 -13.41 -38.17
C ALA A 161 2.35 -14.55 -38.95
N GLN A 162 3.24 -14.26 -39.89
CA GLN A 162 3.97 -15.28 -40.68
C GLN A 162 4.85 -16.16 -39.77
N TYR A 163 5.56 -15.58 -38.80
CA TYR A 163 6.36 -16.38 -37.87
C TYR A 163 5.48 -17.34 -37.05
N ARG A 164 4.31 -16.87 -36.58
CA ARG A 164 3.38 -17.71 -35.81
C ARG A 164 2.81 -18.89 -36.61
N GLU A 165 2.67 -18.76 -37.93
CA GLU A 165 2.23 -19.85 -38.81
C GLU A 165 3.32 -20.86 -39.12
N SER A 166 4.59 -20.47 -38.95
CA SER A 166 5.76 -21.28 -39.27
C SER A 166 6.28 -22.11 -38.10
N PHE A 167 5.84 -21.85 -36.90
CA PHE A 167 6.20 -22.50 -35.62
C PHE A 167 4.97 -22.87 -34.80
#